data_7d8a82664984f04bb99283e910528036
#
_entry.id   7d8a82664984f04bb99283e910528036
#
_cell.length_a   1.000
_cell.length_b   1.000
_cell.length_c   1.000
_cell.angle_alpha   90.00
_cell.angle_beta   90.00
_cell.angle_gamma   90.00
#
_symmetry.space_group_name_H-M   'P 1'
#
loop_
_entity.id
_entity.type
_entity.pdbx_description
1 polymer ?
#
loop_
_entity_poly.entity_id
_entity_poly.type
_entity_poly.pdbx_seq_one_letter_code
_entity_poly.pdbx_strand_id
1 'polypeptide(L)'
;MASLAEIRAKLKSQEVNRSTSNTGGDNAIYPHWNIAEGSEAVIRFLPDKDTNNTFFWTERNMIKLPFAGIKGQTDSRPVQVQVPCMEMYGKTCPVLTEVRPWFKDKSMEDMGRKYWKKKSYIFQGFVTTNPLAEDSTPENPIRRFIIGPQIFNIIRGALMDPEM
;
A
#
# COMPACT_ATOMS: atom_id res chain seq x y z
N MET A 1 -11.25 -24.67 26.84
CA MET A 1 -10.60 -25.04 25.57
C MET A 1 -11.69 -25.11 24.51
N ALA A 2 -11.48 -24.45 23.38
CA ALA A 2 -12.43 -24.46 22.26
C ALA A 2 -12.59 -25.91 21.72
N SER A 3 -13.81 -26.31 21.43
CA SER A 3 -14.07 -27.63 20.83
C SER A 3 -13.59 -27.68 19.39
N LEU A 4 -13.26 -28.89 18.93
CA LEU A 4 -12.87 -29.12 17.52
C LEU A 4 -13.94 -28.62 16.52
N ALA A 5 -15.21 -28.67 16.91
CA ALA A 5 -16.33 -28.16 16.11
C ALA A 5 -16.30 -26.65 15.98
N GLU A 6 -16.00 -25.92 17.07
CA GLU A 6 -15.86 -24.44 17.03
C GLU A 6 -14.67 -24.00 16.20
N ILE A 7 -13.53 -24.72 16.30
CA ILE A 7 -12.35 -24.45 15.48
C ILE A 7 -12.67 -24.66 13.99
N ARG A 8 -13.35 -25.76 13.63
CA ARG A 8 -13.76 -26.04 12.25
C ARG A 8 -14.75 -25.00 11.71
N ALA A 9 -15.74 -24.59 12.53
CA ALA A 9 -16.68 -23.54 12.14
C ALA A 9 -15.98 -22.21 11.88
N LYS A 10 -14.99 -21.85 12.71
CA LYS A 10 -14.20 -20.63 12.56
C LYS A 10 -13.28 -20.68 11.33
N LEU A 11 -12.67 -21.82 11.05
CA LEU A 11 -11.87 -22.02 9.84
C LEU A 11 -12.75 -21.93 8.57
N LYS A 12 -13.93 -22.54 8.59
CA LYS A 12 -14.88 -22.49 7.47
C LYS A 12 -15.39 -21.07 7.20
N SER A 13 -15.64 -20.28 8.26
CA SER A 13 -15.99 -18.86 8.11
C SER A 13 -14.83 -18.01 7.55
N GLN A 14 -13.59 -18.37 7.89
CA GLN A 14 -12.41 -17.71 7.31
C GLN A 14 -12.18 -18.08 5.84
N GLU A 15 -12.50 -19.31 5.44
CA GLU A 15 -12.43 -19.74 4.03
C GLU A 15 -13.50 -19.04 3.17
N VAL A 16 -14.72 -18.91 3.67
CA VAL A 16 -15.79 -18.16 3.00
C VAL A 16 -15.41 -16.69 2.81
N ASN A 17 -14.82 -16.07 3.84
CA ASN A 17 -14.33 -14.70 3.75
C ASN A 17 -13.12 -14.56 2.80
N ARG A 18 -12.30 -15.59 2.64
CA ARG A 18 -11.23 -15.64 1.64
C ARG A 18 -11.74 -15.78 0.21
N SER A 19 -12.77 -16.57 -0.01
CA SER A 19 -13.35 -16.77 -1.35
C SER A 19 -14.10 -15.53 -1.84
N THR A 20 -14.70 -14.75 -0.94
CA THR A 20 -15.32 -13.46 -1.27
C THR A 20 -14.33 -12.33 -1.45
N SER A 21 -13.12 -12.42 -0.90
CA SER A 21 -12.10 -11.38 -1.03
C SER A 21 -11.25 -11.49 -2.31
N ASN A 22 -11.47 -12.50 -3.15
CA ASN A 22 -10.60 -12.79 -4.29
C ASN A 22 -11.01 -12.07 -5.60
N THR A 23 -12.03 -11.23 -5.59
CA THR A 23 -12.48 -10.45 -6.77
C THR A 23 -12.45 -8.95 -6.58
N GLY A 24 -12.14 -8.46 -5.39
CA GLY A 24 -12.02 -7.03 -5.14
C GLY A 24 -10.72 -6.76 -4.38
N GLY A 25 -9.94 -5.78 -4.82
CA GLY A 25 -8.82 -5.28 -4.03
C GLY A 25 -9.28 -4.87 -2.63
N ASP A 26 -8.34 -4.60 -1.72
CA ASP A 26 -8.65 -4.10 -0.37
C ASP A 26 -9.47 -2.79 -0.47
N ASN A 27 -10.80 -2.90 -0.36
CA ASN A 27 -11.73 -1.76 -0.47
C ASN A 27 -11.54 -0.72 0.66
N ALA A 28 -10.74 -1.01 1.67
CA ALA A 28 -10.28 -0.02 2.61
C ALA A 28 -9.25 0.95 2.01
N ILE A 29 -8.65 0.61 0.87
CA ILE A 29 -7.76 1.51 0.12
C ILE A 29 -8.60 2.26 -0.92
N TYR A 30 -8.59 3.58 -0.86
CA TYR A 30 -9.27 4.40 -1.86
C TYR A 30 -8.47 4.45 -3.16
N PRO A 31 -9.03 4.01 -4.30
CA PRO A 31 -8.32 3.93 -5.58
C PRO A 31 -8.32 5.29 -6.31
N HIS A 32 -7.73 6.31 -5.71
CA HIS A 32 -7.70 7.68 -6.24
C HIS A 32 -7.08 7.79 -7.65
N TRP A 33 -6.28 6.82 -8.06
CA TRP A 33 -5.71 6.75 -9.42
C TRP A 33 -6.72 6.39 -10.52
N ASN A 34 -7.94 5.98 -10.12
CA ASN A 34 -9.04 5.67 -11.04
C ASN A 34 -9.98 6.87 -11.26
N ILE A 35 -9.72 8.01 -10.62
CA ILE A 35 -10.51 9.22 -10.82
C ILE A 35 -10.34 9.70 -12.25
N ALA A 36 -11.45 9.90 -12.96
CA ALA A 36 -11.43 10.36 -14.33
C ALA A 36 -10.95 11.83 -14.41
N GLU A 37 -10.32 12.17 -15.53
CA GLU A 37 -9.89 13.54 -15.79
C GLU A 37 -11.11 14.51 -15.76
N GLY A 38 -10.96 15.64 -15.11
CA GLY A 38 -12.04 16.62 -14.91
C GLY A 38 -13.03 16.31 -13.77
N SER A 39 -12.82 15.20 -13.07
CA SER A 39 -13.61 14.87 -11.87
C SER A 39 -12.87 15.26 -10.59
N GLU A 40 -13.62 15.61 -9.55
CA GLU A 40 -13.06 16.01 -8.25
C GLU A 40 -13.48 15.04 -7.15
N ALA A 41 -12.55 14.73 -6.27
CA ALA A 41 -12.81 14.04 -5.01
C ALA A 41 -12.42 14.94 -3.84
N VAL A 42 -13.30 15.06 -2.86
CA VAL A 42 -13.02 15.82 -1.63
C VAL A 42 -12.73 14.84 -0.51
N ILE A 43 -11.56 15.00 0.10
CA ILE A 43 -11.04 14.10 1.12
C ILE A 43 -10.75 14.89 2.39
N ARG A 44 -11.16 14.35 3.54
CA ARG A 44 -10.80 14.85 4.85
C ARG A 44 -9.84 13.88 5.52
N PHE A 45 -8.58 14.27 5.67
CA PHE A 45 -7.58 13.47 6.40
C PHE A 45 -7.84 13.53 7.90
N LEU A 46 -7.50 12.43 8.56
CA LEU A 46 -7.61 12.26 10.01
C LEU A 46 -6.20 12.15 10.62
N PRO A 47 -6.05 12.58 11.89
CA PRO A 47 -4.81 12.36 12.63
C PRO A 47 -4.57 10.86 12.83
N ASP A 48 -3.31 10.49 13.07
CA ASP A 48 -2.94 9.14 13.48
C ASP A 48 -3.50 8.84 14.87
N LYS A 49 -3.90 7.60 15.09
CA LYS A 49 -4.27 7.10 16.42
C LYS A 49 -3.05 7.03 17.36
N ASP A 50 -1.85 6.79 16.80
CA ASP A 50 -0.61 6.83 17.57
C ASP A 50 -0.24 8.28 17.89
N THR A 51 -0.39 8.65 19.14
CA THR A 51 -0.07 10.00 19.65
C THR A 51 1.41 10.35 19.57
N ASN A 52 2.29 9.37 19.37
CA ASN A 52 3.73 9.62 19.14
C ASN A 52 3.99 10.07 17.69
N ASN A 53 3.10 9.78 16.76
CA ASN A 53 3.17 10.31 15.41
C ASN A 53 2.56 11.72 15.39
N THR A 54 3.40 12.74 15.26
CA THR A 54 2.97 14.14 15.18
C THR A 54 2.40 14.50 13.81
N PHE A 55 2.62 13.65 12.80
CA PHE A 55 2.08 13.83 11.45
C PHE A 55 0.77 13.04 11.29
N PHE A 56 -0.09 13.49 10.37
CA PHE A 56 -1.30 12.76 9.98
C PHE A 56 -1.07 11.81 8.79
N TRP A 57 0.19 11.44 8.55
CA TRP A 57 0.62 10.42 7.57
C TRP A 57 1.77 9.60 8.11
N THR A 58 2.00 8.44 7.49
CA THR A 58 3.14 7.57 7.77
C THR A 58 3.91 7.30 6.49
N GLU A 59 5.23 7.42 6.52
CA GLU A 59 6.08 7.06 5.39
C GLU A 59 6.21 5.55 5.26
N ARG A 60 6.17 5.07 4.02
CA ARG A 60 6.33 3.66 3.70
C ARG A 60 7.30 3.49 2.54
N ASN A 61 8.31 2.65 2.73
CA ASN A 61 9.27 2.27 1.70
C ASN A 61 9.07 0.81 1.32
N MET A 62 8.71 0.55 0.07
CA MET A 62 8.44 -0.79 -0.45
C MET A 62 9.39 -1.11 -1.59
N ILE A 63 9.77 -2.38 -1.69
CA ILE A 63 10.55 -2.92 -2.79
C ILE A 63 9.65 -3.86 -3.58
N LYS A 64 9.66 -3.74 -4.91
CA LYS A 64 8.95 -4.64 -5.81
C LYS A 64 9.91 -5.75 -6.25
N LEU A 65 9.56 -6.98 -5.92
CA LEU A 65 10.35 -8.16 -6.29
C LEU A 65 9.53 -9.04 -7.24
N PRO A 66 10.15 -9.57 -8.31
CA PRO A 66 9.51 -10.60 -9.12
C PRO A 66 9.46 -11.91 -8.32
N PHE A 67 8.31 -12.55 -8.36
CA PHE A 67 8.12 -13.90 -7.84
C PHE A 67 7.72 -14.81 -8.98
N ALA A 68 8.57 -15.76 -9.30
CA ALA A 68 8.39 -16.63 -10.46
C ALA A 68 7.31 -17.71 -10.28
N GLY A 69 6.75 -17.82 -9.10
CA GLY A 69 5.80 -18.85 -8.73
C GLY A 69 6.39 -19.89 -7.79
N ILE A 70 5.59 -20.83 -7.33
CA ILE A 70 6.00 -21.87 -6.40
C ILE A 70 6.60 -23.04 -7.20
N LYS A 71 7.83 -23.41 -6.88
CA LYS A 71 8.52 -24.53 -7.53
C LYS A 71 7.73 -25.83 -7.36
N GLY A 72 7.42 -26.49 -8.47
CA GLY A 72 6.66 -27.74 -8.48
C GLY A 72 5.14 -27.58 -8.55
N GLN A 73 4.63 -26.35 -8.58
CA GLN A 73 3.20 -26.08 -8.83
C GLN A 73 3.00 -25.56 -10.26
N THR A 74 2.21 -26.29 -11.06
CA THR A 74 1.93 -25.94 -12.46
C THR A 74 1.00 -24.73 -12.59
N ASP A 75 0.16 -24.46 -11.58
CA ASP A 75 -0.84 -23.38 -11.58
C ASP A 75 -0.29 -22.06 -11.02
N SER A 76 0.94 -22.08 -10.50
CA SER A 76 1.56 -20.91 -9.93
C SER A 76 2.06 -19.97 -11.02
N ARG A 77 1.49 -18.74 -11.06
CA ARG A 77 1.84 -17.71 -12.05
C ARG A 77 2.91 -16.78 -11.51
N PRO A 78 3.79 -16.26 -12.39
CA PRO A 78 4.70 -15.18 -12.02
C PRO A 78 3.91 -13.94 -11.58
N VAL A 79 4.27 -13.37 -10.43
CA VAL A 79 3.67 -12.15 -9.88
C VAL A 79 4.75 -11.20 -9.38
N GLN A 80 4.41 -9.93 -9.28
CA GLN A 80 5.24 -8.96 -8.55
C GLN A 80 4.77 -8.86 -7.10
N VAL A 81 5.67 -9.12 -6.17
CA VAL A 81 5.41 -9.00 -4.75
C VAL A 81 6.01 -7.69 -4.23
N GLN A 82 5.26 -6.98 -3.41
CA GLN A 82 5.77 -5.81 -2.71
C GLN A 82 6.15 -6.19 -1.28
N VAL A 83 7.41 -5.97 -0.94
CA VAL A 83 7.92 -6.23 0.41
C VAL A 83 8.37 -4.94 1.08
N PRO A 84 8.20 -4.79 2.40
CA PRO A 84 8.69 -3.62 3.12
C PRO A 84 10.22 -3.59 3.13
N CYS A 85 10.78 -2.40 2.93
CA CYS A 85 12.21 -2.18 3.07
C CYS A 85 12.60 -2.22 4.55
N MET A 86 13.56 -3.07 4.92
CA MET A 86 13.97 -3.25 6.32
C MET A 86 14.60 -1.99 6.93
N GLU A 87 15.09 -1.05 6.11
CA GLU A 87 15.60 0.23 6.59
C GLU A 87 14.54 1.08 7.29
N MET A 88 13.24 0.87 7.00
CA MET A 88 12.15 1.54 7.74
C MET A 88 12.13 1.17 9.23
N TYR A 89 12.67 0.02 9.57
CA TYR A 89 12.72 -0.51 10.94
C TYR A 89 14.12 -0.37 11.55
N GLY A 90 14.98 0.48 10.98
CA GLY A 90 16.36 0.67 11.43
C GLY A 90 17.27 -0.54 11.21
N LYS A 91 16.90 -1.48 10.32
CA LYS A 91 17.65 -2.70 10.04
C LYS A 91 18.26 -2.64 8.63
N THR A 92 19.38 -3.32 8.44
CA THR A 92 19.99 -3.46 7.12
C THR A 92 19.06 -4.25 6.19
N CYS A 93 18.80 -3.69 5.01
CA CYS A 93 17.97 -4.33 4.00
C CYS A 93 18.86 -5.17 3.05
N PRO A 94 18.73 -6.50 3.00
CA PRO A 94 19.57 -7.34 2.16
C PRO A 94 19.41 -7.01 0.68
N VAL A 95 18.19 -6.70 0.22
CA VAL A 95 17.94 -6.32 -1.18
C VAL A 95 18.69 -5.04 -1.54
N LEU A 96 18.63 -4.01 -0.70
CA LEU A 96 19.33 -2.76 -0.98
C LEU A 96 20.85 -2.91 -0.89
N THR A 97 21.35 -3.79 -0.03
CA THR A 97 22.78 -4.10 0.04
C THR A 97 23.27 -4.68 -1.27
N GLU A 98 22.51 -5.57 -1.89
CA GLU A 98 22.81 -6.17 -3.19
C GLU A 98 22.67 -5.14 -4.33
N VAL A 99 21.66 -4.27 -4.29
CA VAL A 99 21.35 -3.34 -5.39
C VAL A 99 22.27 -2.11 -5.40
N ARG A 100 22.78 -1.64 -4.24
CA ARG A 100 23.63 -0.44 -4.16
C ARG A 100 24.84 -0.44 -5.10
N PRO A 101 25.62 -1.55 -5.23
CA PRO A 101 26.74 -1.60 -6.17
C PRO A 101 26.34 -1.41 -7.63
N TRP A 102 25.11 -1.80 -8.01
CA TRP A 102 24.65 -1.72 -9.39
C TRP A 102 24.55 -0.30 -9.93
N PHE A 103 24.37 0.70 -9.06
CA PHE A 103 24.39 2.11 -9.46
C PHE A 103 25.78 2.64 -9.87
N LYS A 104 26.84 1.89 -9.61
CA LYS A 104 28.20 2.23 -10.05
C LYS A 104 28.49 1.76 -11.46
N ASP A 105 27.70 0.84 -11.99
CA ASP A 105 27.78 0.31 -13.33
C ASP A 105 26.61 0.81 -14.16
N LYS A 106 26.91 1.58 -15.22
CA LYS A 106 25.89 2.14 -16.12
C LYS A 106 25.01 1.06 -16.77
N SER A 107 25.56 -0.12 -17.01
CA SER A 107 24.81 -1.24 -17.60
C SER A 107 23.77 -1.83 -16.63
N MET A 108 23.97 -1.68 -15.34
CA MET A 108 23.11 -2.21 -14.29
C MET A 108 22.22 -1.16 -13.62
N GLU A 109 22.38 0.11 -13.96
CA GLU A 109 21.66 1.22 -13.31
C GLU A 109 20.14 1.08 -13.42
N ASP A 110 19.62 0.71 -14.59
CA ASP A 110 18.18 0.53 -14.79
C ASP A 110 17.63 -0.63 -13.96
N MET A 111 18.42 -1.71 -13.84
CA MET A 111 18.08 -2.82 -12.95
C MET A 111 18.11 -2.37 -11.49
N GLY A 112 19.11 -1.58 -11.10
CA GLY A 112 19.17 -0.96 -9.78
C GLY A 112 17.94 -0.11 -9.47
N ARG A 113 17.51 0.73 -10.38
CA ARG A 113 16.29 1.55 -10.24
C ARG A 113 15.02 0.72 -10.13
N LYS A 114 14.95 -0.42 -10.81
CA LYS A 114 13.80 -1.33 -10.77
C LYS A 114 13.62 -1.93 -9.37
N TYR A 115 14.70 -2.35 -8.74
CA TYR A 115 14.70 -3.00 -7.41
C TYR A 115 14.94 -2.04 -6.25
N TRP A 116 15.09 -0.75 -6.51
CA TRP A 116 15.21 0.25 -5.47
C TRP A 116 13.90 0.45 -4.70
N LYS A 117 14.04 0.83 -3.43
CA LYS A 117 12.88 1.15 -2.59
C LYS A 117 12.05 2.28 -3.21
N LYS A 118 10.73 2.10 -3.23
CA LYS A 118 9.75 3.10 -3.65
C LYS A 118 9.09 3.69 -2.42
N LYS A 119 9.19 5.02 -2.28
CA LYS A 119 8.56 5.74 -1.17
C LYS A 119 7.09 5.99 -1.48
N SER A 120 6.25 5.82 -0.48
CA SER A 120 4.85 6.23 -0.48
C SER A 120 4.46 6.76 0.89
N TYR A 121 3.37 7.50 0.96
CA TYR A 121 2.84 8.09 2.16
C TYR A 121 1.43 7.56 2.37
N ILE A 122 1.15 7.04 3.55
CA ILE A 122 -0.16 6.50 3.90
C ILE A 122 -0.87 7.53 4.75
N PHE A 123 -2.04 7.92 4.28
CA PHE A 123 -2.98 8.75 4.99
C PHE A 123 -4.23 7.93 5.30
N GLN A 124 -4.96 8.33 6.31
CA GLN A 124 -6.30 7.85 6.59
C GLN A 124 -7.29 9.01 6.57
N GLY A 125 -8.52 8.75 6.17
CA GLY A 125 -9.50 9.82 6.07
C GLY A 125 -10.84 9.38 5.50
N PHE A 126 -11.72 10.34 5.35
CA PHE A 126 -13.03 10.17 4.72
C PHE A 126 -13.02 10.76 3.32
N VAL A 127 -13.74 10.11 2.41
CA VAL A 127 -14.12 10.70 1.11
C VAL A 127 -15.49 11.34 1.28
N THR A 128 -15.52 12.67 1.25
CA THR A 128 -16.79 13.44 1.39
C THR A 128 -17.50 13.61 0.07
N THR A 129 -16.75 13.76 -1.02
CA THR A 129 -17.28 13.73 -2.39
C THR A 129 -16.53 12.65 -3.16
N ASN A 130 -17.26 11.61 -3.57
CA ASN A 130 -16.67 10.47 -4.28
C ASN A 130 -17.17 10.43 -5.73
N PRO A 131 -16.31 10.71 -6.73
CA PRO A 131 -16.66 10.61 -8.13
C PRO A 131 -16.58 9.17 -8.66
N LEU A 132 -16.05 8.21 -7.88
CA LEU A 132 -15.91 6.83 -8.31
C LEU A 132 -17.20 6.05 -8.07
N ALA A 133 -17.65 5.33 -9.10
CA ALA A 133 -18.65 4.29 -8.94
C ALA A 133 -17.94 3.04 -8.35
N GLU A 134 -18.13 2.80 -7.06
CA GLU A 134 -17.58 1.63 -6.38
C GLU A 134 -18.65 0.55 -6.25
N ASP A 135 -18.32 -0.68 -6.65
CA ASP A 135 -19.24 -1.83 -6.57
C ASP A 135 -19.60 -2.18 -5.12
N SER A 136 -18.70 -1.88 -4.19
CA SER A 136 -18.91 -2.03 -2.75
C SER A 136 -18.18 -0.95 -1.96
N THR A 137 -18.90 -0.24 -1.13
CA THR A 137 -18.30 0.65 -0.12
C THR A 137 -17.94 -0.17 1.12
N PRO A 138 -16.77 0.08 1.75
CA PRO A 138 -16.43 -0.61 2.99
C PRO A 138 -17.41 -0.21 4.12
N GLU A 139 -17.69 -1.15 5.01
CA GLU A 139 -18.52 -0.90 6.20
C GLU A 139 -17.92 0.21 7.07
N ASN A 140 -16.60 0.24 7.18
CA ASN A 140 -15.88 1.33 7.84
C ASN A 140 -15.67 2.48 6.84
N PRO A 141 -16.21 3.69 7.09
CA PRO A 141 -16.06 4.82 6.19
C PRO A 141 -14.64 5.40 6.13
N ILE A 142 -13.76 5.01 7.08
CA ILE A 142 -12.36 5.43 7.08
C ILE A 142 -11.60 4.66 6.02
N ARG A 143 -11.05 5.40 5.06
CA ARG A 143 -10.29 4.86 3.94
C ARG A 143 -8.80 5.17 4.12
N ARG A 144 -7.96 4.31 3.54
CA ARG A 144 -6.51 4.52 3.44
C ARG A 144 -6.17 5.06 2.06
N PHE A 145 -5.30 6.06 2.03
CA PHE A 145 -4.81 6.68 0.81
C PHE A 145 -3.31 6.42 0.71
N ILE A 146 -2.89 5.72 -0.35
CA ILE A 146 -1.48 5.46 -0.62
C ILE A 146 -1.01 6.47 -1.65
N ILE A 147 -0.36 7.52 -1.18
CA ILE A 147 0.01 8.68 -1.97
C ILE A 147 1.49 8.60 -2.37
N GLY A 148 1.76 8.82 -3.65
CA GLY A 148 3.12 8.90 -4.18
C GLY A 148 3.82 10.22 -3.85
N PRO A 149 5.16 10.30 -4.04
CA PRO A 149 5.93 11.50 -3.70
C PRO A 149 5.50 12.76 -4.44
N GLN A 150 4.98 12.64 -5.66
CA GLN A 150 4.55 13.80 -6.46
C GLN A 150 3.36 14.51 -5.80
N ILE A 151 2.29 13.78 -5.50
CA ILE A 151 1.11 14.33 -4.84
C ILE A 151 1.46 14.77 -3.42
N PHE A 152 2.28 14.00 -2.71
CA PHE A 152 2.74 14.39 -1.37
C PHE A 152 3.48 15.73 -1.37
N ASN A 153 4.32 16.00 -2.36
CA ASN A 153 5.02 17.28 -2.47
C ASN A 153 4.06 18.46 -2.65
N ILE A 154 2.94 18.26 -3.36
CA ILE A 154 1.89 19.29 -3.49
C ILE A 154 1.24 19.54 -2.12
N ILE A 155 0.84 18.47 -1.42
CA ILE A 155 0.26 18.58 -0.07
C ILE A 155 1.23 19.29 0.88
N ARG A 156 2.50 18.89 0.85
CA ARG A 156 3.54 19.51 1.68
C ARG A 156 3.72 20.99 1.34
N GLY A 157 3.68 21.35 0.06
CA GLY A 157 3.76 22.74 -0.40
C GLY A 157 2.63 23.58 0.20
N ALA A 158 1.40 23.08 0.13
CA ALA A 158 0.24 23.73 0.72
C ALA A 158 0.36 23.89 2.25
N LEU A 159 0.81 22.84 2.96
CA LEU A 159 1.00 22.90 4.41
C LEU A 159 2.13 23.85 4.87
N MET A 160 3.06 24.16 3.98
CA MET A 160 4.18 25.08 4.28
C MET A 160 3.87 26.52 3.88
N ASP A 161 2.73 26.76 3.25
CA ASP A 161 2.31 28.09 2.84
C ASP A 161 1.84 28.88 4.08
N PRO A 162 2.48 30.01 4.41
CA PRO A 162 2.13 30.80 5.58
C PRO A 162 0.79 31.55 5.42
N GLU A 163 0.21 31.58 4.21
CA GLU A 163 -1.06 32.23 3.92
C GLU A 163 -2.27 31.27 4.07
N MET A 164 -2.04 29.98 4.29
CA MET A 164 -3.04 28.98 4.61
C MET A 164 -3.14 28.73 6.11
#